data_ef5ec2cc957fd0e478f93cb8839aeb71
#
_entry.id   ef5ec2cc957fd0e478f93cb8839aeb71
#
_cell.length_a   1.000
_cell.length_b   1.000
_cell.length_c   1.000
_cell.angle_alpha   90.00
_cell.angle_beta   90.00
_cell.angle_gamma   90.00
#
_symmetry.space_group_name_H-M   'P 1'
#
loop_
_entity.id
_entity.type
_entity.pdbx_description
1 polymer ?
#
loop_
_entity_poly.entity_id
_entity_poly.type
_entity_poly.pdbx_seq_one_letter_code
_entity_poly.pdbx_strand_id
1 'polypeptide(L)'
;MRRLCPTISELNAFHSAAKHLAFTMAARELCVTQSAISRHIATLEDYLGQKLFIRKATGLELTEAGATYLNATRPAMAALESATAQLMSYGGDGGSLNLSVPPTFAAQWLFPRLGHFKRTLPQVSLNFVRYQHAHDFATPHEFDAAIQYGYGNWPSANARYLIGKETSIVCSPQLRDTLPLHTPQDLLRATLLQHIEVPLAWQDWMEAHGLDTSASRFGPGFNLYSLIIRAAVSGFGVGIVPTCLVEDELAAGSLVEPLKDRFNSPLGYYLCAPTARTNLSVYRLVAGWLEHCCNHAEGAAAPATTETGSGCIFCAPQQGLGTSVIEPATAITVG
;
A
#
# COMPACT_ATOMS: atom_id res chain seq x y z
N MET A 1 -1.70 -9.32 43.90
CA MET A 1 -1.98 -9.83 42.56
C MET A 1 -0.66 -10.05 41.84
N ARG A 2 -0.37 -11.25 41.34
CA ARG A 2 0.89 -11.53 40.64
C ARG A 2 0.80 -10.84 39.28
N ARG A 3 1.76 -9.99 38.96
CA ARG A 3 1.85 -9.23 37.68
C ARG A 3 1.97 -10.22 36.53
N LEU A 4 1.13 -10.11 35.51
CA LEU A 4 1.08 -11.06 34.39
C LEU A 4 1.93 -10.61 33.19
N CYS A 5 2.32 -9.32 33.13
CA CYS A 5 3.19 -8.78 32.10
C CYS A 5 4.13 -7.69 32.65
N PRO A 6 5.25 -7.40 31.96
CA PRO A 6 6.15 -6.29 32.29
C PRO A 6 5.45 -4.93 32.22
N THR A 7 6.05 -3.91 32.80
CA THR A 7 5.58 -2.52 32.63
C THR A 7 5.97 -1.97 31.27
N ILE A 8 5.20 -0.98 30.79
CA ILE A 8 5.52 -0.27 29.55
C ILE A 8 6.91 0.39 29.62
N SER A 9 7.31 0.92 30.78
CA SER A 9 8.65 1.50 30.95
C SER A 9 9.77 0.49 30.77
N GLU A 10 9.59 -0.75 31.24
CA GLU A 10 10.55 -1.84 31.04
C GLU A 10 10.61 -2.25 29.56
N LEU A 11 9.44 -2.37 28.89
CA LEU A 11 9.38 -2.69 27.48
C LEU A 11 9.99 -1.59 26.61
N ASN A 12 9.69 -0.31 26.87
CA ASN A 12 10.30 0.82 26.15
C ASN A 12 11.82 0.85 26.33
N ALA A 13 12.31 0.65 27.55
CA ALA A 13 13.76 0.60 27.81
C ALA A 13 14.41 -0.56 27.04
N PHE A 14 13.77 -1.73 27.00
CA PHE A 14 14.26 -2.88 26.25
C PHE A 14 14.27 -2.65 24.74
N HIS A 15 13.17 -2.17 24.15
CA HIS A 15 13.05 -1.90 22.72
C HIS A 15 14.05 -0.82 22.26
N SER A 16 14.20 0.28 23.00
CA SER A 16 15.17 1.32 22.69
C SER A 16 16.61 0.83 22.84
N ALA A 17 16.92 0.05 23.86
CA ALA A 17 18.24 -0.56 24.04
C ALA A 17 18.56 -1.58 22.92
N ALA A 18 17.60 -2.35 22.48
CA ALA A 18 17.74 -3.30 21.38
C ALA A 18 17.95 -2.60 20.01
N LYS A 19 17.29 -1.46 19.80
CA LYS A 19 17.43 -0.62 18.59
C LYS A 19 18.83 -0.03 18.46
N HIS A 20 19.38 0.47 19.56
CA HIS A 20 20.67 1.19 19.55
C HIS A 20 21.87 0.32 19.93
N LEU A 21 21.66 -0.85 20.50
CA LEU A 21 22.68 -1.71 21.11
C LEU A 21 23.59 -0.94 22.08
N ALA A 22 23.02 0.08 22.73
CA ALA A 22 23.73 0.99 23.65
C ALA A 22 22.76 1.60 24.66
N PHE A 23 22.97 1.37 25.96
CA PHE A 23 22.13 1.93 27.03
C PHE A 23 22.18 3.46 27.10
N THR A 24 23.31 4.06 26.74
CA THR A 24 23.47 5.54 26.69
C THR A 24 22.60 6.15 25.60
N MET A 25 22.50 5.52 24.44
CA MET A 25 21.65 6.00 23.34
C MET A 25 20.18 5.81 23.65
N ALA A 26 19.81 4.67 24.23
CA ALA A 26 18.45 4.41 24.70
C ALA A 26 18.01 5.44 25.76
N ALA A 27 18.90 5.79 26.68
CA ALA A 27 18.64 6.80 27.70
C ALA A 27 18.37 8.20 27.07
N ARG A 28 19.13 8.57 26.03
CA ARG A 28 18.91 9.82 25.28
C ARG A 28 17.57 9.81 24.55
N GLU A 29 17.26 8.72 23.84
CA GLU A 29 15.97 8.59 23.10
C GLU A 29 14.77 8.71 24.04
N LEU A 30 14.84 8.07 25.22
CA LEU A 30 13.74 8.06 26.19
C LEU A 30 13.78 9.22 27.21
N CYS A 31 14.73 10.16 27.07
CA CYS A 31 14.91 11.31 27.97
C CYS A 31 15.03 10.89 29.45
N VAL A 32 15.77 9.80 29.73
CA VAL A 32 16.04 9.27 31.08
C VAL A 32 17.54 9.07 31.30
N THR A 33 17.94 8.71 32.53
CA THR A 33 19.33 8.39 32.81
C THR A 33 19.71 6.98 32.36
N GLN A 34 21.00 6.75 32.06
CA GLN A 34 21.49 5.41 31.70
C GLN A 34 21.26 4.41 32.85
N SER A 35 21.35 4.85 34.10
CA SER A 35 21.07 4.01 35.28
C SER A 35 19.63 3.58 35.34
N ALA A 36 18.67 4.43 34.91
CA ALA A 36 17.26 4.08 34.81
C ALA A 36 17.03 2.99 33.74
N ILE A 37 17.62 3.14 32.56
CA ILE A 37 17.56 2.10 31.51
C ILE A 37 18.12 0.77 32.05
N SER A 38 19.32 0.79 32.65
CA SER A 38 19.95 -0.41 33.20
C SER A 38 19.05 -1.09 34.25
N ARG A 39 18.41 -0.29 35.11
CA ARG A 39 17.49 -0.82 36.13
C ARG A 39 16.22 -1.41 35.52
N HIS A 40 15.59 -0.75 34.54
CA HIS A 40 14.41 -1.28 33.88
C HIS A 40 14.69 -2.60 33.16
N ILE A 41 15.85 -2.70 32.50
CA ILE A 41 16.27 -3.94 31.82
C ILE A 41 16.55 -5.03 32.85
N ALA A 42 17.28 -4.73 33.94
CA ALA A 42 17.51 -5.72 34.99
C ALA A 42 16.22 -6.23 35.60
N THR A 43 15.26 -5.35 35.90
CA THR A 43 13.94 -5.74 36.40
C THR A 43 13.17 -6.61 35.40
N LEU A 44 13.24 -6.32 34.11
CA LEU A 44 12.64 -7.12 33.06
C LEU A 44 13.28 -8.51 32.95
N GLU A 45 14.61 -8.58 32.96
CA GLU A 45 15.36 -9.84 32.93
C GLU A 45 15.05 -10.71 34.17
N ASP A 46 14.99 -10.10 35.37
CA ASP A 46 14.63 -10.80 36.62
C ASP A 46 13.18 -11.30 36.58
N TYR A 47 12.27 -10.52 36.00
CA TYR A 47 10.87 -10.91 35.81
C TYR A 47 10.71 -12.11 34.86
N LEU A 48 11.45 -12.11 33.77
CA LEU A 48 11.44 -13.17 32.76
C LEU A 48 12.31 -14.38 33.12
N GLY A 49 13.20 -14.24 34.09
CA GLY A 49 14.19 -15.26 34.48
C GLY A 49 15.22 -15.54 33.40
N GLN A 50 15.40 -14.60 32.45
CA GLN A 50 16.28 -14.74 31.29
C GLN A 50 17.05 -13.44 31.04
N LYS A 51 18.34 -13.57 30.67
CA LYS A 51 19.12 -12.43 30.19
C LYS A 51 18.75 -12.11 28.76
N LEU A 52 18.41 -10.84 28.49
CA LEU A 52 18.06 -10.34 27.16
C LEU A 52 19.24 -9.71 26.43
N PHE A 53 20.24 -9.23 27.20
CA PHE A 53 21.46 -8.65 26.68
C PHE A 53 22.70 -9.33 27.26
N ILE A 54 23.77 -9.37 26.44
CA ILE A 54 25.13 -9.71 26.86
C ILE A 54 26.06 -8.54 26.53
N ARG A 55 27.04 -8.32 27.40
CA ARG A 55 28.13 -7.36 27.15
C ARG A 55 29.34 -8.13 26.61
N LYS A 56 29.77 -7.79 25.40
CA LYS A 56 31.00 -8.27 24.81
C LYS A 56 32.05 -7.15 24.73
N ALA A 57 33.28 -7.49 24.40
CA ALA A 57 34.34 -6.49 24.16
C ALA A 57 33.95 -5.50 23.04
N THR A 58 33.10 -5.93 22.07
CA THR A 58 32.58 -5.15 20.95
C THR A 58 31.40 -4.25 21.32
N GLY A 59 30.76 -4.44 22.49
CA GLY A 59 29.61 -3.67 22.91
C GLY A 59 28.47 -4.51 23.49
N LEU A 60 27.26 -3.96 23.43
CA LEU A 60 26.04 -4.61 23.87
C LEU A 60 25.44 -5.42 22.71
N GLU A 61 25.06 -6.67 22.97
CA GLU A 61 24.39 -7.54 22.00
C GLU A 61 23.15 -8.19 22.62
N LEU A 62 22.15 -8.51 21.79
CA LEU A 62 21.00 -9.32 22.20
C LEU A 62 21.40 -10.78 22.39
N THR A 63 20.84 -11.42 23.40
CA THR A 63 20.82 -12.89 23.50
C THR A 63 19.81 -13.47 22.52
N GLU A 64 19.79 -14.80 22.33
CA GLU A 64 18.74 -15.48 21.58
C GLU A 64 17.36 -15.24 22.21
N ALA A 65 17.25 -15.31 23.53
CA ALA A 65 16.03 -14.98 24.27
C ALA A 65 15.61 -13.51 24.03
N GLY A 66 16.59 -12.57 24.03
CA GLY A 66 16.35 -11.16 23.73
C GLY A 66 15.82 -10.94 22.31
N ALA A 67 16.42 -11.58 21.31
CA ALA A 67 15.98 -11.49 19.92
C ALA A 67 14.55 -12.06 19.74
N THR A 68 14.26 -13.21 20.34
CA THR A 68 12.93 -13.84 20.32
C THR A 68 11.90 -12.94 20.98
N TYR A 69 12.22 -12.39 22.16
CA TYR A 69 11.30 -11.54 22.92
C TYR A 69 11.06 -10.19 22.20
N LEU A 70 12.08 -9.60 21.56
CA LEU A 70 11.95 -8.40 20.75
C LEU A 70 10.97 -8.59 19.60
N ASN A 71 11.11 -9.69 18.87
CA ASN A 71 10.22 -10.00 17.76
C ASN A 71 8.77 -10.25 18.20
N ALA A 72 8.58 -10.92 19.33
CA ALA A 72 7.25 -11.20 19.88
C ALA A 72 6.56 -9.94 20.43
N THR A 73 7.31 -8.99 21.04
CA THR A 73 6.72 -7.80 21.69
C THR A 73 6.59 -6.59 20.75
N ARG A 74 7.33 -6.55 19.64
CA ARG A 74 7.30 -5.43 18.67
C ARG A 74 5.90 -5.10 18.15
N PRO A 75 5.06 -6.05 17.71
CA PRO A 75 3.70 -5.74 17.24
C PRO A 75 2.82 -5.13 18.33
N ALA A 76 2.95 -5.60 19.58
CA ALA A 76 2.17 -5.09 20.70
C ALA A 76 2.55 -3.63 21.03
N MET A 77 3.84 -3.29 21.01
CA MET A 77 4.31 -1.91 21.21
C MET A 77 3.83 -0.99 20.09
N ALA A 78 3.96 -1.39 18.84
CA ALA A 78 3.46 -0.64 17.69
C ALA A 78 1.94 -0.41 17.77
N ALA A 79 1.17 -1.40 18.23
CA ALA A 79 -0.28 -1.26 18.42
C ALA A 79 -0.63 -0.22 19.52
N LEU A 80 0.12 -0.18 20.62
CA LEU A 80 -0.07 0.82 21.68
C LEU A 80 0.30 2.23 21.21
N GLU A 81 1.42 2.39 20.48
CA GLU A 81 1.82 3.66 19.90
C GLU A 81 0.78 4.17 18.89
N SER A 82 0.30 3.30 18.01
CA SER A 82 -0.76 3.62 17.03
C SER A 82 -2.04 4.05 17.72
N ALA A 83 -2.51 3.32 18.75
CA ALA A 83 -3.71 3.67 19.49
C ALA A 83 -3.58 5.02 20.22
N THR A 84 -2.40 5.31 20.76
CA THR A 84 -2.10 6.59 21.43
C THR A 84 -2.10 7.73 20.43
N ALA A 85 -1.41 7.57 19.29
CA ALA A 85 -1.36 8.56 18.21
C ALA A 85 -2.76 8.84 17.64
N GLN A 86 -3.57 7.80 17.46
CA GLN A 86 -4.97 7.94 17.05
C GLN A 86 -5.77 8.78 18.04
N LEU A 87 -5.63 8.53 19.34
CA LEU A 87 -6.36 9.27 20.37
C LEU A 87 -5.87 10.72 20.48
N MET A 88 -4.58 10.97 20.34
CA MET A 88 -4.00 12.33 20.34
C MET A 88 -4.41 13.14 19.11
N SER A 89 -4.68 12.49 17.97
CA SER A 89 -5.21 13.12 16.76
C SER A 89 -6.75 13.32 16.80
N TYR A 90 -7.43 12.91 17.87
CA TYR A 90 -8.90 12.93 18.01
C TYR A 90 -9.50 14.33 18.23
N GLY A 91 -8.76 15.41 18.02
CA GLY A 91 -9.21 16.80 18.14
C GLY A 91 -10.01 17.34 16.93
N GLY A 92 -10.43 16.49 15.98
CA GLY A 92 -11.19 16.88 14.78
C GLY A 92 -11.47 15.65 13.89
N ASP A 93 -12.23 15.84 12.79
CA ASP A 93 -12.59 14.80 11.81
C ASP A 93 -11.39 14.24 11.00
N GLY A 94 -10.18 14.27 11.56
CA GLY A 94 -8.94 13.82 10.95
C GLY A 94 -8.30 12.63 11.66
N GLY A 95 -7.05 12.34 11.35
CA GLY A 95 -6.26 11.28 11.98
C GLY A 95 -5.19 10.73 11.07
N SER A 96 -4.49 9.71 11.56
CA SER A 96 -3.48 8.97 10.81
C SER A 96 -3.99 7.58 10.49
N LEU A 97 -3.80 7.12 9.25
CA LEU A 97 -4.11 5.76 8.80
C LEU A 97 -2.84 5.09 8.28
N ASN A 98 -2.47 3.96 8.89
CA ASN A 98 -1.41 3.10 8.39
C ASN A 98 -1.98 2.18 7.31
N LEU A 99 -1.56 2.37 6.06
CA LEU A 99 -2.08 1.67 4.89
C LEU A 99 -0.99 0.78 4.28
N SER A 100 -1.24 -0.53 4.19
CA SER A 100 -0.42 -1.47 3.42
C SER A 100 -0.94 -1.53 1.98
N VAL A 101 -0.07 -1.36 0.98
CA VAL A 101 -0.47 -1.25 -0.44
C VAL A 101 0.46 -2.07 -1.32
N PRO A 102 -0.06 -2.83 -2.31
CA PRO A 102 0.78 -3.48 -3.32
C PRO A 102 1.64 -2.45 -4.05
N PRO A 103 2.96 -2.66 -4.18
CA PRO A 103 3.88 -1.66 -4.72
C PRO A 103 3.49 -1.11 -6.09
N THR A 104 3.06 -1.98 -7.01
CA THR A 104 2.65 -1.56 -8.35
C THR A 104 1.38 -0.71 -8.31
N PHE A 105 0.37 -1.11 -7.50
CA PHE A 105 -0.86 -0.34 -7.34
C PHE A 105 -0.59 1.02 -6.70
N ALA A 106 0.31 1.06 -5.71
CA ALA A 106 0.72 2.32 -5.11
C ALA A 106 1.33 3.27 -6.15
N ALA A 107 2.30 2.80 -6.94
CA ALA A 107 3.02 3.63 -7.90
C ALA A 107 2.14 4.07 -9.08
N GLN A 108 1.39 3.15 -9.69
CA GLN A 108 0.66 3.40 -10.94
C GLN A 108 -0.71 4.05 -10.70
N TRP A 109 -1.40 3.68 -9.62
CA TRP A 109 -2.77 4.13 -9.41
C TRP A 109 -2.93 5.12 -8.24
N LEU A 110 -2.36 4.82 -7.07
CA LEU A 110 -2.64 5.57 -5.85
C LEU A 110 -1.85 6.89 -5.78
N PHE A 111 -0.53 6.85 -5.98
CA PHE A 111 0.34 8.01 -5.80
C PHE A 111 0.04 9.17 -6.77
N PRO A 112 -0.31 8.95 -8.04
CA PRO A 112 -0.77 10.04 -8.91
C PRO A 112 -1.98 10.79 -8.34
N ARG A 113 -2.79 10.13 -7.52
CA ARG A 113 -4.03 10.68 -6.92
C ARG A 113 -3.83 11.32 -5.54
N LEU A 114 -2.63 11.22 -4.92
CA LEU A 114 -2.36 11.80 -3.60
C LEU A 114 -2.47 13.32 -3.55
N GLY A 115 -2.21 14.01 -4.67
CA GLY A 115 -2.45 15.45 -4.77
C GLY A 115 -3.93 15.81 -4.56
N HIS A 116 -4.85 15.02 -5.14
CA HIS A 116 -6.29 15.15 -4.90
C HIS A 116 -6.64 14.78 -3.44
N PHE A 117 -6.09 13.68 -2.91
CA PHE A 117 -6.29 13.28 -1.52
C PHE A 117 -5.97 14.41 -0.54
N LYS A 118 -4.81 15.04 -0.67
CA LYS A 118 -4.38 16.11 0.24
C LYS A 118 -5.28 17.36 0.18
N ARG A 119 -5.87 17.66 -0.98
CA ARG A 119 -6.83 18.76 -1.11
C ARG A 119 -8.19 18.43 -0.48
N THR A 120 -8.64 17.18 -0.64
CA THR A 120 -9.96 16.73 -0.19
C THR A 120 -9.99 16.41 1.30
N LEU A 121 -8.93 15.81 1.83
CA LEU A 121 -8.79 15.34 3.21
C LEU A 121 -7.51 15.89 3.86
N PRO A 122 -7.33 17.22 3.96
CA PRO A 122 -6.07 17.81 4.47
C PRO A 122 -5.78 17.43 5.94
N GLN A 123 -6.82 17.07 6.70
CA GLN A 123 -6.75 16.65 8.10
C GLN A 123 -6.36 15.18 8.27
N VAL A 124 -6.29 14.40 7.18
CA VAL A 124 -5.94 12.97 7.23
C VAL A 124 -4.50 12.76 6.78
N SER A 125 -3.74 12.01 7.57
CA SER A 125 -2.38 11.58 7.23
C SER A 125 -2.37 10.09 6.84
N LEU A 126 -1.78 9.76 5.68
CA LEU A 126 -1.56 8.38 5.26
C LEU A 126 -0.10 8.01 5.53
N ASN A 127 0.10 6.92 6.28
CA ASN A 127 1.39 6.29 6.46
C ASN A 127 1.41 4.98 5.67
N PHE A 128 2.36 4.84 4.76
CA PHE A 128 2.53 3.61 4.00
C PHE A 128 3.44 2.66 4.78
N VAL A 129 2.89 1.48 5.10
CA VAL A 129 3.61 0.45 5.84
C VAL A 129 3.97 -0.71 4.93
N ARG A 130 4.80 -1.62 5.44
CA ARG A 130 5.30 -2.77 4.66
C ARG A 130 4.14 -3.58 4.08
N TYR A 131 4.17 -3.81 2.76
CA TYR A 131 3.25 -4.71 2.08
C TYR A 131 3.65 -6.18 2.29
N GLN A 132 2.65 -7.03 2.50
CA GLN A 132 2.76 -8.48 2.48
C GLN A 132 1.64 -9.01 1.57
N HIS A 133 1.97 -9.98 0.72
CA HIS A 133 1.00 -10.54 -0.24
C HIS A 133 -0.19 -11.22 0.44
N ALA A 134 0.05 -11.94 1.53
CA ALA A 134 -1.00 -12.55 2.33
C ALA A 134 -0.99 -12.00 3.76
N HIS A 135 -1.94 -11.13 4.07
CA HIS A 135 -2.17 -10.67 5.43
C HIS A 135 -3.12 -11.62 6.17
N ASP A 136 -2.71 -12.03 7.36
CA ASP A 136 -3.61 -12.69 8.31
C ASP A 136 -4.29 -11.63 9.17
N PHE A 137 -5.53 -11.27 8.85
CA PHE A 137 -6.30 -10.25 9.54
C PHE A 137 -6.79 -10.68 10.94
N ALA A 138 -6.53 -11.90 11.37
CA ALA A 138 -6.85 -12.37 12.72
C ALA A 138 -5.80 -12.01 13.78
N THR A 139 -4.56 -11.72 13.34
CA THR A 139 -3.45 -11.37 14.24
C THR A 139 -3.28 -9.86 14.39
N PRO A 140 -2.61 -9.34 15.44
CA PRO A 140 -2.28 -7.92 15.55
C PRO A 140 -1.40 -7.45 14.37
N HIS A 141 -1.72 -6.28 13.79
CA HIS A 141 -1.06 -5.74 12.59
C HIS A 141 -0.42 -4.38 12.84
N GLU A 142 0.61 -4.08 12.04
CA GLU A 142 1.24 -2.75 11.95
C GLU A 142 0.41 -1.79 11.05
N PHE A 143 -0.70 -2.25 10.45
CA PHE A 143 -1.57 -1.46 9.59
C PHE A 143 -3.01 -1.36 10.12
N ASP A 144 -3.71 -0.31 9.74
CA ASP A 144 -5.13 -0.10 10.01
C ASP A 144 -6.00 -0.65 8.88
N ALA A 145 -5.50 -0.57 7.66
CA ALA A 145 -6.10 -1.13 6.46
C ALA A 145 -5.02 -1.61 5.48
N ALA A 146 -5.39 -2.52 4.58
CA ALA A 146 -4.53 -2.99 3.51
C ALA A 146 -5.29 -3.01 2.18
N ILE A 147 -4.64 -2.61 1.10
CA ILE A 147 -5.13 -2.92 -0.24
C ILE A 147 -4.57 -4.29 -0.61
N GLN A 148 -5.45 -5.20 -1.02
CA GLN A 148 -5.11 -6.56 -1.40
C GLN A 148 -5.64 -6.86 -2.79
N TYR A 149 -4.89 -7.66 -3.57
CA TYR A 149 -5.33 -8.18 -4.86
C TYR A 149 -5.77 -9.63 -4.70
N GLY A 150 -6.99 -9.96 -5.12
CA GLY A 150 -7.53 -11.30 -4.96
C GLY A 150 -9.03 -11.38 -5.22
N TYR A 151 -9.65 -12.45 -4.75
CA TYR A 151 -11.07 -12.79 -4.99
C TYR A 151 -12.08 -12.02 -4.13
N GLY A 152 -11.62 -11.17 -3.20
CA GLY A 152 -12.53 -10.40 -2.31
C GLY A 152 -12.90 -11.12 -1.01
N ASN A 153 -12.28 -12.24 -0.70
CA ASN A 153 -12.57 -13.00 0.51
C ASN A 153 -11.29 -13.22 1.33
N TRP A 154 -11.17 -12.48 2.43
CA TRP A 154 -10.09 -12.64 3.41
C TRP A 154 -10.69 -12.92 4.77
N PRO A 155 -10.31 -14.03 5.44
CA PRO A 155 -10.77 -14.33 6.80
C PRO A 155 -10.49 -13.16 7.75
N SER A 156 -11.46 -12.87 8.63
CA SER A 156 -11.36 -11.81 9.66
C SER A 156 -11.23 -10.38 9.14
N ALA A 157 -11.37 -10.15 7.83
CA ALA A 157 -11.38 -8.83 7.23
C ALA A 157 -12.73 -8.44 6.64
N ASN A 158 -13.05 -7.16 6.73
CA ASN A 158 -14.05 -6.54 5.88
C ASN A 158 -13.35 -6.10 4.59
N ALA A 159 -13.74 -6.67 3.45
CA ALA A 159 -13.17 -6.38 2.14
C ALA A 159 -14.16 -5.59 1.27
N ARG A 160 -13.73 -4.43 0.78
CA ARG A 160 -14.49 -3.59 -0.15
C ARG A 160 -13.79 -3.56 -1.50
N TYR A 161 -14.50 -3.94 -2.55
CA TYR A 161 -13.98 -3.85 -3.91
C TYR A 161 -13.64 -2.39 -4.25
N LEU A 162 -12.51 -2.19 -4.91
CA LEU A 162 -12.06 -0.92 -5.44
C LEU A 162 -12.08 -0.92 -6.97
N ILE A 163 -11.13 -1.65 -7.59
CA ILE A 163 -10.91 -1.62 -9.04
C ILE A 163 -10.07 -2.83 -9.49
N GLY A 164 -9.86 -2.99 -10.78
CA GLY A 164 -8.83 -3.88 -11.33
C GLY A 164 -9.30 -5.27 -11.70
N LYS A 165 -10.62 -5.51 -11.79
CA LYS A 165 -11.15 -6.75 -12.40
C LYS A 165 -11.00 -6.75 -13.91
N GLU A 166 -11.12 -5.59 -14.54
CA GLU A 166 -10.85 -5.47 -15.97
C GLU A 166 -9.35 -5.61 -16.21
N THR A 167 -8.98 -6.51 -17.12
CA THR A 167 -7.59 -6.76 -17.52
C THR A 167 -7.38 -6.48 -18.99
N SER A 168 -6.22 -5.94 -19.33
CA SER A 168 -5.76 -5.66 -20.69
C SER A 168 -4.60 -6.57 -21.06
N ILE A 169 -4.60 -7.03 -22.31
CA ILE A 169 -3.44 -7.64 -22.93
C ILE A 169 -2.60 -6.53 -23.54
N VAL A 170 -1.34 -6.43 -23.13
CA VAL A 170 -0.47 -5.30 -23.52
C VAL A 170 0.88 -5.78 -24.04
N CYS A 171 1.40 -5.06 -25.01
CA CYS A 171 2.75 -5.23 -25.53
C CYS A 171 3.32 -3.89 -26.03
N SER A 172 4.61 -3.86 -26.36
CA SER A 172 5.18 -2.68 -27.02
C SER A 172 4.66 -2.55 -28.47
N PRO A 173 4.57 -1.31 -29.03
CA PRO A 173 4.24 -1.10 -30.44
C PRO A 173 5.17 -1.88 -31.39
N GLN A 174 6.47 -1.94 -31.08
CA GLN A 174 7.45 -2.70 -31.86
C GLN A 174 7.14 -4.19 -31.94
N LEU A 175 6.74 -4.81 -30.81
CA LEU A 175 6.37 -6.21 -30.80
C LEU A 175 5.11 -6.47 -31.61
N ARG A 176 4.08 -5.64 -31.49
CA ARG A 176 2.86 -5.71 -32.31
C ARG A 176 3.17 -5.64 -33.79
N ASP A 177 4.08 -4.73 -34.20
CA ASP A 177 4.41 -4.53 -35.61
C ASP A 177 5.26 -5.70 -36.20
N THR A 178 5.99 -6.42 -35.34
CA THR A 178 6.78 -7.60 -35.74
C THR A 178 6.01 -8.91 -35.68
N LEU A 179 5.04 -9.02 -34.80
CA LEU A 179 4.17 -10.19 -34.66
C LEU A 179 2.72 -9.76 -35.00
N PRO A 180 2.04 -10.42 -35.96
CA PRO A 180 0.65 -10.11 -36.29
C PRO A 180 -0.26 -10.58 -35.16
N LEU A 181 -0.42 -9.76 -34.14
CA LEU A 181 -1.27 -10.04 -32.96
C LEU A 181 -2.69 -9.47 -33.20
N HIS A 182 -3.44 -10.06 -34.11
CA HIS A 182 -4.78 -9.59 -34.50
C HIS A 182 -5.92 -10.46 -33.93
N THR A 183 -5.62 -11.71 -33.57
CA THR A 183 -6.56 -12.67 -33.05
C THR A 183 -6.05 -13.30 -31.75
N PRO A 184 -6.94 -13.81 -30.88
CA PRO A 184 -6.52 -14.56 -29.69
C PRO A 184 -5.52 -15.69 -29.99
N GLN A 185 -5.66 -16.38 -31.10
CA GLN A 185 -4.77 -17.46 -31.53
C GLN A 185 -3.33 -17.01 -31.82
N ASP A 186 -3.15 -15.74 -32.22
CA ASP A 186 -1.81 -15.21 -32.51
C ASP A 186 -0.95 -15.11 -31.25
N LEU A 187 -1.57 -14.98 -30.07
CA LEU A 187 -0.86 -14.94 -28.77
C LEU A 187 -0.09 -16.24 -28.47
N LEU A 188 -0.52 -17.38 -29.03
CA LEU A 188 0.21 -18.67 -28.88
C LEU A 188 1.63 -18.61 -29.46
N ARG A 189 1.93 -17.64 -30.34
CA ARG A 189 3.25 -17.43 -30.95
C ARG A 189 4.09 -16.44 -30.17
N ALA A 190 3.49 -15.64 -29.31
CA ALA A 190 4.16 -14.63 -28.49
C ALA A 190 4.77 -15.21 -27.21
N THR A 191 5.77 -14.56 -26.66
CA THR A 191 6.23 -14.85 -25.30
C THR A 191 5.27 -14.26 -24.30
N LEU A 192 4.59 -15.09 -23.50
CA LEU A 192 3.62 -14.67 -22.51
C LEU A 192 4.29 -14.43 -21.15
N LEU A 193 4.22 -13.19 -20.67
CA LEU A 193 4.79 -12.79 -19.38
C LEU A 193 3.85 -13.23 -18.25
N GLN A 194 4.38 -13.89 -17.23
CA GLN A 194 3.58 -14.48 -16.16
C GLN A 194 3.73 -13.73 -14.85
N HIS A 195 2.64 -13.60 -14.10
CA HIS A 195 2.67 -13.19 -12.70
C HIS A 195 2.67 -14.43 -11.81
N ILE A 196 3.75 -14.66 -11.03
CA ILE A 196 3.91 -15.89 -10.25
C ILE A 196 2.87 -16.06 -9.14
N GLU A 197 2.30 -14.95 -8.63
CA GLU A 197 1.25 -14.95 -7.61
C GLU A 197 -0.16 -15.01 -8.23
N VAL A 198 -0.26 -14.93 -9.57
CA VAL A 198 -1.52 -15.06 -10.34
C VAL A 198 -1.29 -16.05 -11.49
N PRO A 199 -0.95 -17.30 -11.19
CA PRO A 199 -0.47 -18.24 -12.19
C PRO A 199 -1.53 -18.65 -13.23
N LEU A 200 -2.82 -18.50 -12.90
CA LEU A 200 -3.93 -18.89 -13.77
C LEU A 200 -4.40 -17.76 -14.70
N ALA A 201 -3.85 -16.55 -14.63
CA ALA A 201 -4.33 -15.40 -15.40
C ALA A 201 -4.40 -15.68 -16.92
N TRP A 202 -3.36 -16.28 -17.50
CA TRP A 202 -3.34 -16.67 -18.90
C TRP A 202 -4.25 -17.86 -19.19
N GLN A 203 -4.33 -18.82 -18.29
CA GLN A 203 -5.22 -19.96 -18.43
C GLN A 203 -6.68 -19.53 -18.46
N ASP A 204 -7.11 -18.73 -17.48
CA ASP A 204 -8.48 -18.20 -17.39
C ASP A 204 -8.87 -17.41 -18.66
N TRP A 205 -7.93 -16.59 -19.16
CA TRP A 205 -8.16 -15.84 -20.38
C TRP A 205 -8.27 -16.74 -21.61
N MET A 206 -7.38 -17.73 -21.76
CA MET A 206 -7.39 -18.65 -22.88
C MET A 206 -8.62 -19.55 -22.89
N GLU A 207 -9.01 -20.08 -21.73
CA GLU A 207 -10.24 -20.85 -21.57
C GLU A 207 -11.49 -20.06 -22.00
N ALA A 208 -11.57 -18.79 -21.62
CA ALA A 208 -12.65 -17.89 -22.03
C ALA A 208 -12.71 -17.68 -23.56
N HIS A 209 -11.58 -17.86 -24.27
CA HIS A 209 -11.48 -17.74 -25.72
C HIS A 209 -11.44 -19.10 -26.46
N GLY A 210 -11.64 -20.19 -25.74
CA GLY A 210 -11.65 -21.54 -26.32
C GLY A 210 -10.27 -21.98 -26.85
N LEU A 211 -9.18 -21.49 -26.27
CA LEU A 211 -7.80 -21.81 -26.65
C LEU A 211 -7.19 -22.84 -25.72
N ASP A 212 -6.37 -23.73 -26.29
CA ASP A 212 -5.57 -24.67 -25.52
C ASP A 212 -4.23 -24.02 -25.09
N THR A 213 -3.97 -24.05 -23.81
CA THR A 213 -2.73 -23.51 -23.21
C THR A 213 -1.47 -24.34 -23.54
N SER A 214 -1.64 -25.60 -23.97
CA SER A 214 -0.51 -26.52 -24.23
C SER A 214 0.43 -26.04 -25.32
N ALA A 215 -0.04 -25.22 -26.26
CA ALA A 215 0.75 -24.62 -27.34
C ALA A 215 1.41 -23.29 -26.96
N SER A 216 1.17 -22.77 -25.75
CA SER A 216 1.61 -21.45 -25.34
C SER A 216 3.09 -21.40 -25.00
N ARG A 217 3.74 -20.27 -25.33
CA ARG A 217 5.14 -20.00 -24.98
C ARG A 217 5.20 -19.12 -23.73
N PHE A 218 5.21 -19.76 -22.59
CA PHE A 218 5.36 -19.05 -21.32
C PHE A 218 6.79 -18.55 -21.16
N GLY A 219 6.92 -17.25 -20.91
CA GLY A 219 8.16 -16.57 -20.58
C GLY A 219 8.47 -16.64 -19.07
N PRO A 220 9.42 -15.82 -18.59
CA PRO A 220 9.76 -15.78 -17.17
C PRO A 220 8.57 -15.28 -16.33
N GLY A 221 8.52 -15.76 -15.09
CA GLY A 221 7.58 -15.31 -14.08
C GLY A 221 8.11 -14.10 -13.30
N PHE A 222 7.24 -13.17 -13.01
CA PHE A 222 7.52 -11.96 -12.23
C PHE A 222 6.60 -11.92 -11.00
N ASN A 223 7.10 -11.39 -9.91
CA ASN A 223 6.31 -11.24 -8.67
C ASN A 223 5.59 -9.89 -8.54
N LEU A 224 5.80 -8.96 -9.49
CA LEU A 224 5.19 -7.65 -9.51
C LEU A 224 4.70 -7.30 -10.92
N TYR A 225 3.51 -6.73 -11.02
CA TYR A 225 2.98 -6.21 -12.29
C TYR A 225 3.87 -5.12 -12.89
N SER A 226 4.54 -4.30 -12.07
CA SER A 226 5.49 -3.28 -12.59
C SER A 226 6.64 -3.89 -13.40
N LEU A 227 7.09 -5.09 -13.04
CA LEU A 227 8.12 -5.80 -13.80
C LEU A 227 7.56 -6.36 -15.12
N ILE A 228 6.34 -6.86 -15.12
CA ILE A 228 5.64 -7.30 -16.35
C ILE A 228 5.44 -6.10 -17.29
N ILE A 229 4.96 -4.98 -16.76
CA ILE A 229 4.77 -3.73 -17.52
C ILE A 229 6.10 -3.28 -18.17
N ARG A 230 7.18 -3.24 -17.39
CA ARG A 230 8.51 -2.84 -17.91
C ARG A 230 9.05 -3.83 -18.95
N ALA A 231 8.85 -5.13 -18.76
CA ALA A 231 9.24 -6.15 -19.74
C ALA A 231 8.43 -6.02 -21.03
N ALA A 232 7.12 -5.76 -20.93
CA ALA A 232 6.27 -5.53 -22.10
C ALA A 232 6.67 -4.27 -22.87
N VAL A 233 6.92 -3.13 -22.17
CA VAL A 233 7.43 -1.88 -22.78
C VAL A 233 8.74 -2.12 -23.51
N SER A 234 9.63 -2.95 -22.97
CA SER A 234 10.92 -3.32 -23.58
C SER A 234 10.80 -4.27 -24.77
N GLY A 235 9.59 -4.70 -25.15
CA GLY A 235 9.36 -5.62 -26.26
C GLY A 235 9.69 -7.09 -25.93
N PHE A 236 9.86 -7.43 -24.66
CA PHE A 236 10.26 -8.79 -24.25
C PHE A 236 9.13 -9.83 -24.42
N GLY A 237 7.88 -9.37 -24.41
CA GLY A 237 6.71 -10.25 -24.55
C GLY A 237 5.38 -9.52 -24.36
N VAL A 238 4.32 -10.31 -24.26
CA VAL A 238 2.94 -9.84 -24.05
C VAL A 238 2.55 -10.10 -22.60
N GLY A 239 2.02 -9.08 -21.93
CA GLY A 239 1.54 -9.17 -20.56
C GLY A 239 0.03 -9.14 -20.50
N ILE A 240 -0.56 -9.84 -19.51
CA ILE A 240 -1.93 -9.66 -19.06
C ILE A 240 -1.89 -8.96 -17.71
N VAL A 241 -2.51 -7.77 -17.62
CA VAL A 241 -2.40 -6.89 -16.45
C VAL A 241 -3.73 -6.22 -16.16
N PRO A 242 -4.05 -5.88 -14.89
CA PRO A 242 -5.20 -5.02 -14.60
C PRO A 242 -5.08 -3.69 -15.36
N THR A 243 -6.13 -3.33 -16.09
CA THR A 243 -6.14 -2.13 -16.97
C THR A 243 -5.76 -0.86 -16.23
N CYS A 244 -6.23 -0.72 -14.99
CA CYS A 244 -5.93 0.43 -14.12
C CYS A 244 -4.45 0.65 -13.79
N LEU A 245 -3.58 -0.32 -14.07
CA LEU A 245 -2.14 -0.24 -13.82
C LEU A 245 -1.33 0.24 -15.04
N VAL A 246 -1.97 0.37 -16.21
CA VAL A 246 -1.28 0.68 -17.48
C VAL A 246 -1.93 1.83 -18.25
N GLU A 247 -2.84 2.58 -17.62
CA GLU A 247 -3.52 3.72 -18.23
C GLU A 247 -2.52 4.75 -18.77
N ASP A 248 -1.48 5.07 -18.00
CA ASP A 248 -0.46 6.04 -18.38
C ASP A 248 0.42 5.53 -19.55
N GLU A 249 0.82 4.27 -19.54
CA GLU A 249 1.60 3.64 -20.61
C GLU A 249 0.80 3.53 -21.92
N LEU A 250 -0.48 3.24 -21.82
CA LEU A 250 -1.39 3.20 -22.97
C LEU A 250 -1.62 4.62 -23.53
N ALA A 251 -1.85 5.60 -22.67
CA ALA A 251 -2.02 7.00 -23.05
C ALA A 251 -0.74 7.59 -23.68
N ALA A 252 0.43 7.23 -23.14
CA ALA A 252 1.73 7.63 -23.68
C ALA A 252 2.13 6.87 -24.96
N GLY A 253 1.40 5.79 -25.33
CA GLY A 253 1.72 4.94 -26.47
C GLY A 253 2.98 4.09 -26.29
N SER A 254 3.52 3.96 -25.08
CA SER A 254 4.63 3.06 -24.77
C SER A 254 4.19 1.59 -24.68
N LEU A 255 2.90 1.36 -24.38
CA LEU A 255 2.19 0.11 -24.55
C LEU A 255 1.00 0.28 -25.49
N VAL A 256 0.61 -0.82 -26.11
CA VAL A 256 -0.60 -0.93 -26.92
C VAL A 256 -1.37 -2.18 -26.54
N GLU A 257 -2.69 -2.16 -26.73
CA GLU A 257 -3.56 -3.32 -26.66
C GLU A 257 -3.64 -3.95 -28.06
N PRO A 258 -2.92 -5.04 -28.36
CA PRO A 258 -2.97 -5.66 -29.68
C PRO A 258 -4.36 -6.26 -29.98
N LEU A 259 -5.01 -6.75 -28.95
CA LEU A 259 -6.41 -7.20 -28.98
C LEU A 259 -7.23 -6.19 -28.20
N LYS A 260 -8.28 -5.63 -28.84
CA LYS A 260 -9.24 -4.72 -28.17
C LYS A 260 -10.24 -5.50 -27.32
N ASP A 261 -9.78 -6.53 -26.67
CA ASP A 261 -10.59 -7.44 -25.89
C ASP A 261 -10.17 -7.34 -24.42
N ARG A 262 -11.04 -6.77 -23.62
CA ARG A 262 -10.86 -6.63 -22.18
C ARG A 262 -11.55 -7.76 -21.46
N PHE A 263 -10.79 -8.50 -20.67
CA PHE A 263 -11.25 -9.65 -19.93
C PHE A 263 -11.55 -9.28 -18.49
N ASN A 264 -12.73 -9.67 -17.99
CA ASN A 264 -13.10 -9.51 -16.59
C ASN A 264 -12.57 -10.69 -15.77
N SER A 265 -11.45 -10.45 -15.10
CA SER A 265 -10.89 -11.40 -14.14
C SER A 265 -11.75 -11.49 -12.87
N PRO A 266 -11.83 -12.66 -12.22
CA PRO A 266 -12.43 -12.77 -10.89
C PRO A 266 -11.63 -12.05 -9.80
N LEU A 267 -10.38 -11.68 -10.09
CA LEU A 267 -9.47 -11.00 -9.20
C LEU A 267 -9.57 -9.47 -9.34
N GLY A 268 -9.41 -8.77 -8.23
CA GLY A 268 -9.41 -7.30 -8.22
C GLY A 268 -8.72 -6.75 -6.98
N TYR A 269 -8.59 -5.44 -6.91
CA TYR A 269 -8.09 -4.72 -5.74
C TYR A 269 -9.22 -4.44 -4.76
N TYR A 270 -8.97 -4.71 -3.49
CA TYR A 270 -9.92 -4.53 -2.40
C TYR A 270 -9.28 -3.78 -1.26
N LEU A 271 -10.01 -2.87 -0.64
CA LEU A 271 -9.64 -2.30 0.65
C LEU A 271 -10.11 -3.25 1.75
N CYS A 272 -9.15 -3.84 2.45
CA CYS A 272 -9.36 -4.80 3.52
C CYS A 272 -8.98 -4.18 4.87
N ALA A 273 -9.84 -4.35 5.87
CA ALA A 273 -9.52 -3.93 7.24
C ALA A 273 -10.10 -4.92 8.25
N PRO A 274 -9.45 -5.13 9.40
CA PRO A 274 -10.06 -5.85 10.53
C PRO A 274 -11.39 -5.20 10.90
N THR A 275 -12.41 -5.99 11.21
CA THR A 275 -13.76 -5.49 11.51
C THR A 275 -13.77 -4.39 12.59
N ALA A 276 -12.93 -4.50 13.61
CA ALA A 276 -12.80 -3.50 14.66
C ALA A 276 -12.29 -2.13 14.16
N ARG A 277 -11.55 -2.08 13.03
CA ARG A 277 -10.97 -0.86 12.45
C ARG A 277 -11.92 -0.15 11.49
N THR A 278 -12.93 -0.82 10.98
CA THR A 278 -13.88 -0.22 10.01
C THR A 278 -14.75 0.89 10.60
N ASN A 279 -14.88 0.95 11.92
CA ASN A 279 -15.62 2.00 12.62
C ASN A 279 -14.83 3.30 12.85
N LEU A 280 -13.52 3.30 12.60
CA LEU A 280 -12.69 4.50 12.73
C LEU A 280 -13.11 5.56 11.71
N SER A 281 -13.27 6.81 12.15
CA SER A 281 -13.63 7.93 11.28
C SER A 281 -12.63 8.10 10.13
N VAL A 282 -11.33 8.03 10.43
CA VAL A 282 -10.26 8.13 9.44
C VAL A 282 -10.33 7.01 8.39
N TYR A 283 -10.66 5.77 8.78
CA TYR A 283 -10.87 4.67 7.84
C TYR A 283 -12.02 4.97 6.88
N ARG A 284 -13.16 5.42 7.39
CA ARG A 284 -14.35 5.75 6.57
C ARG A 284 -14.08 6.87 5.59
N LEU A 285 -13.35 7.91 6.00
CA LEU A 285 -12.95 9.01 5.13
C LEU A 285 -12.05 8.52 3.98
N VAL A 286 -11.02 7.72 4.29
CA VAL A 286 -10.11 7.16 3.29
C VAL A 286 -10.82 6.17 2.38
N ALA A 287 -11.67 5.29 2.91
CA ALA A 287 -12.46 4.34 2.13
C ALA A 287 -13.37 5.07 1.14
N GLY A 288 -14.13 6.08 1.60
CA GLY A 288 -15.00 6.88 0.74
C GLY A 288 -14.22 7.64 -0.35
N TRP A 289 -13.03 8.17 -0.02
CA TRP A 289 -12.18 8.81 -1.02
C TRP A 289 -11.65 7.81 -2.07
N LEU A 290 -11.22 6.62 -1.67
CA LEU A 290 -10.77 5.57 -2.60
C LEU A 290 -11.91 5.14 -3.52
N GLU A 291 -13.11 4.86 -2.97
CA GLU A 291 -14.30 4.50 -3.73
C GLU A 291 -14.69 5.60 -4.74
N HIS A 292 -14.64 6.87 -4.32
CA HIS A 292 -14.87 7.99 -5.22
C HIS A 292 -13.87 8.02 -6.39
N CYS A 293 -12.59 7.86 -6.12
CA CYS A 293 -11.56 7.83 -7.15
C CYS A 293 -11.71 6.65 -8.12
N CYS A 294 -12.13 5.47 -7.63
CA CYS A 294 -12.36 4.29 -8.47
C CYS A 294 -13.56 4.50 -9.39
N ASN A 295 -14.68 5.01 -8.88
CA ASN A 295 -15.89 5.24 -9.67
C ASN A 295 -15.71 6.29 -10.78
N HIS A 296 -14.81 7.26 -10.58
CA HIS A 296 -14.49 8.27 -11.59
C HIS A 296 -13.43 7.79 -12.60
N ALA A 297 -12.61 6.82 -12.24
CA ALA A 297 -11.70 6.16 -13.17
C ALA A 297 -12.45 5.25 -14.15
N GLU A 298 -13.46 4.51 -13.68
CA GLU A 298 -14.31 3.67 -14.53
C GLU A 298 -15.26 4.50 -15.43
N GLY A 299 -15.61 5.73 -15.01
CA GLY A 299 -16.51 6.64 -15.74
C GLY A 299 -15.85 7.43 -16.88
N ALA A 300 -14.53 7.42 -17.02
CA ALA A 300 -13.84 8.13 -18.11
C ALA A 300 -14.03 7.47 -19.49
N ALA A 301 -14.70 6.31 -19.58
CA ALA A 301 -15.02 5.60 -20.82
C ALA A 301 -16.47 5.83 -21.32
N ALA A 302 -17.31 6.66 -20.66
CA ALA A 302 -18.66 6.96 -21.09
C ALA A 302 -18.85 8.43 -21.49
N PRO A 303 -19.59 8.75 -22.59
CA PRO A 303 -19.82 10.14 -22.99
C PRO A 303 -20.68 10.88 -21.97
N ALA A 304 -20.39 12.15 -21.80
CA ALA A 304 -21.07 13.07 -20.90
C ALA A 304 -22.58 13.06 -21.07
N THR A 305 -23.31 12.56 -20.09
CA THR A 305 -24.70 12.87 -19.86
C THR A 305 -24.82 13.65 -18.56
N THR A 306 -25.33 14.86 -18.69
CA THR A 306 -25.68 15.77 -17.61
C THR A 306 -26.72 15.13 -16.70
N GLU A 307 -26.34 14.80 -15.45
CA GLU A 307 -27.30 14.60 -14.37
C GLU A 307 -26.97 15.49 -13.20
N THR A 308 -27.94 16.33 -12.90
CA THR A 308 -28.02 17.24 -11.77
C THR A 308 -28.34 16.47 -10.50
N GLY A 309 -27.52 16.64 -9.47
CA GLY A 309 -27.97 16.69 -8.09
C GLY A 309 -27.94 15.40 -7.28
N SER A 310 -26.86 15.18 -6.58
CA SER A 310 -26.90 14.68 -5.19
C SER A 310 -25.56 14.99 -4.53
N GLY A 311 -25.57 15.64 -3.34
CA GLY A 311 -24.40 16.22 -2.72
C GLY A 311 -23.33 15.21 -2.29
N CYS A 312 -22.38 14.96 -3.15
CA CYS A 312 -21.15 14.24 -2.83
C CYS A 312 -20.12 15.26 -2.29
N ILE A 313 -19.67 15.09 -1.06
CA ILE A 313 -18.66 15.95 -0.42
C ILE A 313 -17.33 16.03 -1.18
N PHE A 314 -17.08 15.12 -2.11
CA PHE A 314 -15.85 15.05 -2.92
C PHE A 314 -15.97 15.81 -4.26
N CYS A 315 -17.17 16.28 -4.64
CA CYS A 315 -17.45 16.93 -5.93
C CYS A 315 -17.62 18.47 -5.84
N ALA A 316 -17.19 19.15 -4.78
CA ALA A 316 -17.34 20.61 -4.66
C ALA A 316 -16.51 21.35 -5.72
N PRO A 317 -17.12 22.30 -6.50
CA PRO A 317 -16.40 23.10 -7.47
C PRO A 317 -15.42 24.04 -6.78
N GLN A 318 -14.23 24.20 -7.33
CA GLN A 318 -13.23 25.17 -6.90
C GLN A 318 -13.79 26.59 -7.07
N GLN A 319 -14.15 27.26 -5.98
CA GLN A 319 -14.31 28.72 -6.02
C GLN A 319 -12.93 29.34 -6.13
N GLY A 320 -12.72 30.08 -7.23
CA GLY A 320 -11.46 30.73 -7.55
C GLY A 320 -11.05 31.71 -6.45
N LEU A 321 -9.84 31.54 -5.95
CA LEU A 321 -9.13 32.59 -5.22
C LEU A 321 -8.87 33.75 -6.18
N GLY A 322 -9.56 34.88 -5.93
CA GLY A 322 -9.35 36.10 -6.65
C GLY A 322 -7.89 36.53 -6.56
N THR A 323 -7.29 36.77 -7.69
CA THR A 323 -6.02 37.43 -7.83
C THR A 323 -6.14 38.86 -7.38
N SER A 324 -5.71 39.16 -6.15
CA SER A 324 -5.45 40.54 -5.75
C SER A 324 -4.14 40.99 -6.41
N VAL A 325 -4.28 41.87 -7.40
CA VAL A 325 -3.20 42.63 -8.04
C VAL A 325 -2.56 43.51 -6.97
N ILE A 326 -1.30 43.24 -6.61
CA ILE A 326 -0.48 44.15 -5.81
C ILE A 326 0.19 45.11 -6.79
N GLU A 327 -0.25 46.41 -6.73
CA GLU A 327 0.44 47.51 -7.40
C GLU A 327 1.87 47.72 -6.82
N PRO A 328 2.87 48.04 -7.63
CA PRO A 328 4.22 48.31 -7.13
C PRO A 328 4.31 49.72 -6.53
N ALA A 329 4.67 49.82 -5.26
CA ALA A 329 4.95 51.08 -4.57
C ALA A 329 6.18 51.78 -5.16
N THR A 330 5.98 53.04 -5.44
CA THR A 330 6.90 54.05 -5.98
C THR A 330 8.17 54.21 -5.11
N ALA A 331 9.33 54.24 -5.76
CA ALA A 331 10.60 54.58 -5.15
C ALA A 331 10.61 56.03 -4.62
N ILE A 332 10.97 56.20 -3.34
CA ILE A 332 11.35 57.49 -2.76
C ILE A 332 12.86 57.58 -2.77
N THR A 333 13.38 58.52 -3.59
CA THR A 333 14.76 58.98 -3.59
C THR A 333 14.94 59.94 -2.42
N VAL A 334 15.93 59.74 -1.55
CA VAL A 334 16.42 60.72 -0.62
C VAL A 334 17.90 60.95 -0.90
N GLY A 335 18.22 62.22 -1.08
CA GLY A 335 19.53 62.76 -1.33
C GLY A 335 20.55 62.70 -0.14
#